data_46aab5383acdaafa1babf7f78bea4e80
#
_entry.id   46aab5383acdaafa1babf7f78bea4e80
#
_cell.length_a   1.000
_cell.length_b   1.000
_cell.length_c   1.000
_cell.angle_alpha   90.00
_cell.angle_beta   90.00
_cell.angle_gamma   90.00
#
_symmetry.space_group_name_H-M   'P 1'
#
loop_
_entity.id
_entity.type
_entity.pdbx_description
1 polymer ?
#
loop_
_entity_poly.entity_id
_entity_poly.type
_entity_poly.pdbx_seq_one_letter_code
_entity_poly.pdbx_strand_id
1 'polypeptide(L)'
;MSESSWTVKSIKNAQVALIFYFINLVLQFFSRKIFLDCLGAEVLGLNTTAQNLIGFLNLAELGIGGAIAFTLYKPIFEKDSQIINEIVSVQGWLYRRVAFIVIVGACVLMLFFPLIFEKAEVPMWYTYGSFIVLLISTLLGYFVNYRQIVLTADQKEYKITLNVQGFKIIKVLLQIVAIYYLSNGYVYWMILEVIMSITAAVILDRLLKREYPWLQTTISNGKELSRKYPQIITKTKQVFFHQIATFVLVQTSPLIIYAYTSLTLVAVYGNYMLIVTGITLLMDALLRGINAGVGSLVAEGDKQRIKRVFWELTCFRLWLASVVCFGMYKLGHSFITLWVGSDFVLEESAFITLIAITFISLSRTNDTFLSAYGLYQDVLAPAVEAFLNLGLSVLLGYYYGLVGILSGVLISLLIVVCGWKPFFLYKCGFKEHVNEYIVRLFKYLVLIAIACVCVSWLDDCLFSVSIHSYGDWCLYALQLLVLYSVFSFALFFGGDEAARSCTIRFKSIAIKKK
;
A
#
# COMPACT_ATOMS: atom_id res chain seq x y z
N MET A 1 22.22 -25.72 4.72
CA MET A 1 22.48 -24.36 4.16
C MET A 1 22.93 -23.50 5.32
N SER A 2 24.05 -22.77 5.21
CA SER A 2 24.56 -21.93 6.31
C SER A 2 23.64 -20.73 6.54
N GLU A 3 23.50 -20.24 7.77
CA GLU A 3 22.73 -19.04 8.13
C GLU A 3 23.11 -17.82 7.26
N SER A 4 24.37 -17.72 6.86
CA SER A 4 24.87 -16.69 5.94
C SER A 4 24.14 -16.67 4.57
N SER A 5 23.69 -17.83 4.07
CA SER A 5 23.01 -17.93 2.77
C SER A 5 21.57 -17.37 2.81
N TRP A 6 20.87 -17.49 3.94
CA TRP A 6 19.51 -16.97 4.11
C TRP A 6 19.50 -15.45 4.23
N THR A 7 20.41 -14.90 5.01
CA THR A 7 20.57 -13.46 5.16
C THR A 7 20.91 -12.79 3.83
N VAL A 8 21.81 -13.37 3.04
CA VAL A 8 22.19 -12.87 1.71
C VAL A 8 20.99 -12.85 0.75
N LYS A 9 20.19 -13.93 0.71
CA LYS A 9 18.98 -13.98 -0.11
C LYS A 9 17.96 -12.91 0.30
N SER A 10 17.71 -12.73 1.60
CA SER A 10 16.79 -11.72 2.13
C SER A 10 17.23 -10.29 1.79
N ILE A 11 18.53 -9.99 1.92
CA ILE A 11 19.10 -8.69 1.53
C ILE A 11 18.91 -8.46 0.03
N LYS A 12 19.20 -9.46 -0.80
CA LYS A 12 19.03 -9.37 -2.24
C LYS A 12 17.56 -9.13 -2.64
N ASN A 13 16.62 -9.84 -2.02
CA ASN A 13 15.18 -9.62 -2.22
C ASN A 13 14.80 -8.18 -1.90
N ALA A 14 15.25 -7.65 -0.75
CA ALA A 14 14.95 -6.29 -0.33
C ALA A 14 15.55 -5.23 -1.27
N GLN A 15 16.82 -5.38 -1.66
CA GLN A 15 17.49 -4.46 -2.58
C GLN A 15 16.81 -4.41 -3.94
N VAL A 16 16.53 -5.58 -4.54
CA VAL A 16 15.85 -5.65 -5.84
C VAL A 16 14.45 -5.05 -5.74
N ALA A 17 13.68 -5.38 -4.70
CA ALA A 17 12.36 -4.81 -4.50
C ALA A 17 12.38 -3.28 -4.40
N LEU A 18 13.32 -2.69 -3.64
CA LEU A 18 13.44 -1.24 -3.47
C LEU A 18 13.83 -0.53 -4.77
N ILE A 19 14.79 -1.08 -5.54
CA ILE A 19 15.20 -0.50 -6.82
C ILE A 19 14.02 -0.47 -7.80
N PHE A 20 13.36 -1.61 -7.99
CA PHE A 20 12.21 -1.68 -8.90
C PHE A 20 11.03 -0.83 -8.42
N TYR A 21 10.82 -0.75 -7.10
CA TYR A 21 9.81 0.11 -6.53
C TYR A 21 10.06 1.59 -6.90
N PHE A 22 11.29 2.08 -6.69
CA PHE A 22 11.65 3.46 -7.01
C PHE A 22 11.50 3.76 -8.51
N ILE A 23 11.99 2.87 -9.38
CA ILE A 23 11.85 3.02 -10.83
C ILE A 23 10.36 3.05 -11.22
N ASN A 24 9.54 2.14 -10.70
CA ASN A 24 8.10 2.13 -10.99
C ASN A 24 7.40 3.39 -10.50
N LEU A 25 7.76 3.91 -9.31
CA LEU A 25 7.18 5.15 -8.78
C LEU A 25 7.46 6.32 -9.73
N VAL A 26 8.73 6.50 -10.14
CA VAL A 26 9.12 7.56 -11.09
C VAL A 26 8.37 7.40 -12.42
N LEU A 27 8.33 6.18 -12.97
CA LEU A 27 7.62 5.91 -14.22
C LEU A 27 6.11 6.18 -14.12
N GLN A 28 5.50 5.93 -12.98
CA GLN A 28 4.08 6.22 -12.79
C GLN A 28 3.78 7.73 -12.87
N PHE A 29 4.66 8.59 -12.36
CA PHE A 29 4.50 10.04 -12.49
C PHE A 29 4.51 10.46 -13.96
N PHE A 30 5.48 9.98 -14.75
CA PHE A 30 5.56 10.30 -16.18
C PHE A 30 4.40 9.69 -16.98
N SER A 31 4.10 8.43 -16.77
CA SER A 31 3.01 7.73 -17.45
C SER A 31 1.68 8.39 -17.20
N ARG A 32 1.42 8.79 -15.94
CA ARG A 32 0.16 9.42 -15.56
C ARG A 32 -0.02 10.79 -16.20
N LYS A 33 1.05 11.59 -16.27
CA LYS A 33 1.00 12.89 -16.97
C LYS A 33 0.68 12.72 -18.45
N ILE A 34 1.42 11.83 -19.15
CA ILE A 34 1.20 11.57 -20.58
C ILE A 34 -0.21 11.03 -20.83
N PHE A 35 -0.71 10.19 -19.96
CA PHE A 35 -2.05 9.64 -20.04
C PHE A 35 -3.11 10.76 -19.92
N LEU A 36 -2.93 11.69 -18.98
CA LEU A 36 -3.81 12.85 -18.82
C LEU A 36 -3.74 13.82 -20.02
N ASP A 37 -2.53 14.14 -20.47
CA ASP A 37 -2.31 15.11 -21.55
C ASP A 37 -2.84 14.60 -22.91
N CYS A 38 -2.74 13.28 -23.17
CA CYS A 38 -3.09 12.70 -24.48
C CYS A 38 -4.47 12.03 -24.53
N LEU A 39 -4.94 11.44 -23.41
CA LEU A 39 -6.18 10.66 -23.35
C LEU A 39 -7.26 11.30 -22.46
N GLY A 40 -6.88 12.25 -21.64
CA GLY A 40 -7.79 12.97 -20.74
C GLY A 40 -8.08 12.26 -19.41
N ALA A 41 -8.71 13.00 -18.51
CA ALA A 41 -9.00 12.56 -17.14
C ALA A 41 -10.05 11.46 -17.08
N GLU A 42 -11.04 11.49 -17.96
CA GLU A 42 -12.10 10.49 -18.03
C GLU A 42 -11.55 9.08 -18.30
N VAL A 43 -10.64 8.94 -19.28
CA VAL A 43 -10.02 7.65 -19.62
C VAL A 43 -9.10 7.18 -18.49
N LEU A 44 -8.39 8.10 -17.83
CA LEU A 44 -7.57 7.76 -16.66
C LEU A 44 -8.42 7.31 -15.47
N GLY A 45 -9.52 8.01 -15.21
CA GLY A 45 -10.50 7.65 -14.18
C GLY A 45 -11.16 6.31 -14.47
N LEU A 46 -11.54 6.05 -15.71
CA LEU A 46 -12.05 4.76 -16.17
C LEU A 46 -11.05 3.63 -15.90
N ASN A 47 -9.79 3.82 -16.29
CA ASN A 47 -8.75 2.81 -16.09
C ASN A 47 -8.52 2.53 -14.59
N THR A 48 -8.50 3.58 -13.76
CA THR A 48 -8.39 3.48 -12.31
C THR A 48 -9.59 2.71 -11.72
N THR A 49 -10.81 3.04 -12.14
CA THR A 49 -12.04 2.37 -11.69
C THR A 49 -12.05 0.90 -12.12
N ALA A 50 -11.68 0.60 -13.37
CA ALA A 50 -11.56 -0.79 -13.85
C ALA A 50 -10.55 -1.61 -13.03
N GLN A 51 -9.39 -1.03 -12.68
CA GLN A 51 -8.40 -1.68 -11.81
C GLN A 51 -8.97 -1.96 -10.41
N ASN A 52 -9.73 -1.03 -9.82
CA ASN A 52 -10.36 -1.24 -8.52
C ASN A 52 -11.46 -2.30 -8.56
N LEU A 53 -12.26 -2.37 -9.64
CA LEU A 53 -13.26 -3.43 -9.84
C LEU A 53 -12.60 -4.81 -9.96
N ILE A 54 -11.49 -4.93 -10.70
CA ILE A 54 -10.69 -6.16 -10.75
C ILE A 54 -10.10 -6.48 -9.37
N GLY A 55 -9.57 -5.47 -8.67
CA GLY A 55 -9.10 -5.61 -7.30
C GLY A 55 -10.17 -6.19 -6.37
N PHE A 56 -11.41 -5.72 -6.49
CA PHE A 56 -12.55 -6.25 -5.73
C PHE A 56 -12.84 -7.72 -6.05
N LEU A 57 -12.78 -8.12 -7.31
CA LEU A 57 -12.94 -9.54 -7.69
C LEU A 57 -11.82 -10.41 -7.12
N ASN A 58 -10.60 -9.88 -7.00
CA ASN A 58 -9.44 -10.58 -6.42
C ASN A 58 -9.56 -10.85 -4.91
N LEU A 59 -10.60 -10.33 -4.23
CA LEU A 59 -10.91 -10.71 -2.85
C LEU A 59 -11.01 -12.23 -2.68
N ALA A 60 -11.46 -12.95 -3.70
CA ALA A 60 -11.58 -14.41 -3.67
C ALA A 60 -10.21 -15.13 -3.49
N GLU A 61 -9.10 -14.48 -3.79
CA GLU A 61 -7.73 -15.02 -3.63
C GLU A 61 -7.16 -14.78 -2.23
N LEU A 62 -7.69 -13.81 -1.48
CA LEU A 62 -7.08 -13.37 -0.23
C LEU A 62 -6.81 -14.54 0.73
N GLY A 63 -5.58 -14.61 1.19
CA GLY A 63 -5.13 -15.59 2.16
C GLY A 63 -4.58 -16.90 1.59
N ILE A 64 -4.89 -17.28 0.35
CA ILE A 64 -4.42 -18.56 -0.23
C ILE A 64 -2.90 -18.55 -0.35
N GLY A 65 -2.33 -17.52 -0.98
CA GLY A 65 -0.88 -17.40 -1.19
C GLY A 65 -0.09 -17.48 0.11
N GLY A 66 -0.50 -16.73 1.14
CA GLY A 66 0.15 -16.75 2.46
C GLY A 66 0.06 -18.10 3.17
N ALA A 67 -1.09 -18.76 3.13
CA ALA A 67 -1.29 -20.08 3.72
C ALA A 67 -0.42 -21.17 3.04
N ILE A 68 -0.34 -21.13 1.71
CA ILE A 68 0.49 -22.03 0.91
C ILE A 68 1.98 -21.79 1.18
N ALA A 69 2.44 -20.53 1.13
CA ALA A 69 3.84 -20.18 1.40
C ALA A 69 4.29 -20.71 2.77
N PHE A 70 3.47 -20.48 3.81
CA PHE A 70 3.76 -20.99 5.15
C PHE A 70 3.86 -22.51 5.19
N THR A 71 2.98 -23.21 4.49
CA THR A 71 2.96 -24.68 4.47
C THR A 71 4.15 -25.26 3.70
N LEU A 72 4.71 -24.50 2.74
CA LEU A 72 5.86 -24.91 1.94
C LEU A 72 7.23 -24.75 2.65
N TYR A 73 7.36 -23.91 3.69
CA TYR A 73 8.66 -23.63 4.30
C TYR A 73 9.39 -24.89 4.79
N LYS A 74 8.68 -25.78 5.50
CA LYS A 74 9.26 -27.03 6.02
C LYS A 74 9.65 -28.00 4.91
N PRO A 75 8.76 -28.35 3.95
CA PRO A 75 9.12 -29.22 2.84
C PRO A 75 10.27 -28.71 1.97
N ILE A 76 10.35 -27.38 1.74
CA ILE A 76 11.45 -26.79 0.99
C ILE A 76 12.78 -26.93 1.75
N PHE A 77 12.77 -26.72 3.07
CA PHE A 77 13.95 -26.92 3.90
C PHE A 77 14.41 -28.40 3.87
N GLU A 78 13.47 -29.33 3.97
CA GLU A 78 13.70 -30.78 3.92
C GLU A 78 13.99 -31.30 2.50
N LYS A 79 13.80 -30.46 1.46
CA LYS A 79 13.91 -30.78 0.03
C LYS A 79 13.00 -31.93 -0.41
N ASP A 80 11.83 -32.05 0.21
CA ASP A 80 10.83 -33.05 -0.12
C ASP A 80 10.02 -32.60 -1.34
N SER A 81 10.49 -33.00 -2.52
CA SER A 81 9.84 -32.65 -3.79
C SER A 81 8.44 -33.22 -3.94
N GLN A 82 8.14 -34.36 -3.31
CA GLN A 82 6.82 -34.97 -3.38
C GLN A 82 5.78 -34.11 -2.62
N ILE A 83 6.08 -33.77 -1.37
CA ILE A 83 5.19 -32.92 -0.56
C ILE A 83 5.03 -31.54 -1.20
N ILE A 84 6.11 -30.95 -1.74
CA ILE A 84 6.03 -29.68 -2.46
C ILE A 84 5.07 -29.77 -3.66
N ASN A 85 5.19 -30.82 -4.48
CA ASN A 85 4.32 -31.05 -5.65
C ASN A 85 2.85 -31.20 -5.21
N GLU A 86 2.58 -31.91 -4.13
CA GLU A 86 1.23 -32.08 -3.59
C GLU A 86 0.64 -30.73 -3.12
N ILE A 87 1.38 -29.93 -2.35
CA ILE A 87 0.93 -28.63 -1.84
C ILE A 87 0.68 -27.63 -3.00
N VAL A 88 1.58 -27.58 -3.99
CA VAL A 88 1.41 -26.71 -5.15
C VAL A 88 0.26 -27.19 -6.05
N SER A 89 -0.04 -28.48 -6.07
CA SER A 89 -1.22 -29.03 -6.75
C SER A 89 -2.51 -28.58 -6.07
N VAL A 90 -2.57 -28.54 -4.73
CA VAL A 90 -3.68 -27.96 -3.96
C VAL A 90 -3.86 -26.49 -4.31
N GLN A 91 -2.77 -25.71 -4.38
CA GLN A 91 -2.84 -24.30 -4.79
C GLN A 91 -3.41 -24.14 -6.21
N GLY A 92 -2.92 -24.90 -7.16
CA GLY A 92 -3.40 -24.85 -8.54
C GLY A 92 -4.90 -25.18 -8.63
N TRP A 93 -5.39 -26.12 -7.82
CA TRP A 93 -6.81 -26.44 -7.74
C TRP A 93 -7.62 -25.30 -7.11
N LEU A 94 -7.15 -24.67 -6.02
CA LEU A 94 -7.79 -23.51 -5.40
C LEU A 94 -7.83 -22.32 -6.37
N TYR A 95 -6.73 -22.03 -7.04
CA TYR A 95 -6.65 -20.90 -7.96
C TYR A 95 -7.54 -21.05 -9.20
N ARG A 96 -7.75 -22.27 -9.69
CA ARG A 96 -8.77 -22.51 -10.74
C ARG A 96 -10.19 -22.20 -10.27
N ARG A 97 -10.52 -22.48 -9.01
CA ARG A 97 -11.81 -22.10 -8.42
C ARG A 97 -11.95 -20.61 -8.26
N VAL A 98 -10.91 -19.96 -7.75
CA VAL A 98 -10.85 -18.49 -7.67
C VAL A 98 -11.00 -17.87 -9.05
N ALA A 99 -10.26 -18.34 -10.05
CA ALA A 99 -10.38 -17.87 -11.43
C ALA A 99 -11.81 -18.00 -11.96
N PHE A 100 -12.48 -19.12 -11.69
CA PHE A 100 -13.88 -19.31 -12.08
C PHE A 100 -14.79 -18.29 -11.38
N ILE A 101 -14.64 -18.07 -10.07
CA ILE A 101 -15.41 -17.08 -9.31
C ILE A 101 -15.16 -15.66 -9.88
N VAL A 102 -13.91 -15.33 -10.18
CA VAL A 102 -13.52 -14.04 -10.75
C VAL A 102 -14.13 -13.86 -12.15
N ILE A 103 -14.11 -14.88 -13.00
CA ILE A 103 -14.72 -14.83 -14.34
C ILE A 103 -16.23 -14.62 -14.23
N VAL A 104 -16.92 -15.41 -13.40
CA VAL A 104 -18.38 -15.27 -13.20
C VAL A 104 -18.69 -13.88 -12.63
N GLY A 105 -17.97 -13.43 -11.61
CA GLY A 105 -18.14 -12.11 -11.04
C GLY A 105 -17.87 -10.98 -12.06
N ALA A 106 -16.85 -11.14 -12.91
CA ALA A 106 -16.55 -10.20 -13.99
C ALA A 106 -17.69 -10.16 -15.03
N CYS A 107 -18.24 -11.31 -15.44
CA CYS A 107 -19.40 -11.36 -16.34
C CYS A 107 -20.60 -10.66 -15.73
N VAL A 108 -20.90 -10.91 -14.45
CA VAL A 108 -21.98 -10.23 -13.74
C VAL A 108 -21.75 -8.72 -13.68
N LEU A 109 -20.55 -8.26 -13.32
CA LEU A 109 -20.23 -6.82 -13.31
C LEU A 109 -20.39 -6.18 -14.69
N MET A 110 -19.94 -6.84 -15.76
CA MET A 110 -20.08 -6.33 -17.12
C MET A 110 -21.54 -6.15 -17.56
N LEU A 111 -22.47 -6.95 -17.05
CA LEU A 111 -23.92 -6.74 -17.29
C LEU A 111 -24.42 -5.41 -16.70
N PHE A 112 -23.81 -4.95 -15.62
CA PHE A 112 -24.16 -3.69 -14.97
C PHE A 112 -23.34 -2.48 -15.48
N PHE A 113 -22.41 -2.66 -16.41
CA PHE A 113 -21.60 -1.54 -16.92
C PHE A 113 -22.42 -0.40 -17.53
N PRO A 114 -23.49 -0.63 -18.29
CA PRO A 114 -24.33 0.45 -18.78
C PRO A 114 -24.91 1.33 -17.67
N LEU A 115 -25.22 0.72 -16.51
CA LEU A 115 -25.70 1.43 -15.33
C LEU A 115 -24.56 2.08 -14.53
N ILE A 116 -23.45 1.33 -14.32
CA ILE A 116 -22.30 1.81 -13.54
C ILE A 116 -21.64 3.02 -14.24
N PHE A 117 -21.48 2.95 -15.56
CA PHE A 117 -20.79 3.95 -16.36
C PHE A 117 -21.73 4.87 -17.16
N GLU A 118 -22.99 5.01 -16.71
CA GLU A 118 -23.99 5.87 -17.35
C GLU A 118 -23.54 7.33 -17.46
N LYS A 119 -22.80 7.82 -16.44
CA LYS A 119 -22.29 9.21 -16.37
C LYS A 119 -20.94 9.40 -17.06
N ALA A 120 -20.35 8.34 -17.62
CA ALA A 120 -19.03 8.43 -18.25
C ALA A 120 -19.16 9.00 -19.67
N GLU A 121 -18.34 9.97 -20.01
CA GLU A 121 -18.30 10.59 -21.34
C GLU A 121 -17.46 9.78 -22.35
N VAL A 122 -16.85 8.67 -21.90
CA VAL A 122 -16.04 7.79 -22.74
C VAL A 122 -16.90 6.75 -23.47
N PRO A 123 -16.48 6.32 -24.68
CA PRO A 123 -17.19 5.26 -25.39
C PRO A 123 -17.26 3.96 -24.59
N MET A 124 -18.43 3.32 -24.53
CA MET A 124 -18.65 2.10 -23.76
C MET A 124 -17.67 0.96 -24.12
N TRP A 125 -17.22 0.87 -25.36
CA TRP A 125 -16.23 -0.15 -25.74
C TRP A 125 -14.86 0.07 -25.08
N TYR A 126 -14.49 1.29 -24.66
CA TYR A 126 -13.32 1.55 -23.83
C TYR A 126 -13.48 0.91 -22.46
N THR A 127 -14.67 1.01 -21.88
CA THR A 127 -15.01 0.43 -20.59
C THR A 127 -14.89 -1.08 -20.59
N TYR A 128 -15.55 -1.73 -21.56
CA TYR A 128 -15.45 -3.19 -21.71
C TYR A 128 -14.02 -3.63 -22.07
N GLY A 129 -13.40 -2.93 -23.01
CA GLY A 129 -12.05 -3.28 -23.50
C GLY A 129 -11.00 -3.23 -22.39
N SER A 130 -10.91 -2.12 -21.65
CA SER A 130 -9.96 -1.96 -20.55
C SER A 130 -10.19 -3.01 -19.44
N PHE A 131 -11.44 -3.25 -19.08
CA PHE A 131 -11.78 -4.22 -18.04
C PHE A 131 -11.40 -5.65 -18.45
N ILE A 132 -11.72 -6.07 -19.68
CA ILE A 132 -11.38 -7.41 -20.21
C ILE A 132 -9.87 -7.59 -20.28
N VAL A 133 -9.13 -6.58 -20.73
CA VAL A 133 -7.67 -6.61 -20.82
C VAL A 133 -7.03 -6.78 -19.44
N LEU A 134 -7.49 -6.03 -18.45
CA LEU A 134 -7.03 -6.16 -17.07
C LEU A 134 -7.44 -7.50 -16.45
N LEU A 135 -8.62 -8.00 -16.75
CA LEU A 135 -9.08 -9.32 -16.33
C LEU A 135 -8.18 -10.43 -16.88
N ILE A 136 -7.85 -10.40 -18.17
CA ILE A 136 -6.92 -11.36 -18.79
C ILE A 136 -5.57 -11.34 -18.07
N SER A 137 -5.02 -10.14 -17.84
CA SER A 137 -3.74 -9.98 -17.13
C SER A 137 -3.78 -10.59 -15.71
N THR A 138 -4.88 -10.44 -15.00
CA THR A 138 -5.10 -11.03 -13.68
C THR A 138 -5.21 -12.54 -13.72
N LEU A 139 -5.98 -13.09 -14.67
CA LEU A 139 -6.19 -14.53 -14.81
C LEU A 139 -4.91 -15.31 -15.14
N LEU A 140 -3.93 -14.68 -15.79
CA LEU A 140 -2.61 -15.29 -16.02
C LEU A 140 -1.91 -15.66 -14.70
N GLY A 141 -2.11 -14.88 -13.63
CA GLY A 141 -1.63 -15.22 -12.30
C GLY A 141 -2.19 -16.54 -11.78
N TYR A 142 -3.48 -16.76 -11.98
CA TYR A 142 -4.18 -17.94 -11.49
C TYR A 142 -3.94 -19.19 -12.33
N PHE A 143 -3.89 -19.06 -13.64
CA PHE A 143 -3.75 -20.22 -14.53
C PHE A 143 -2.31 -20.62 -14.82
N VAL A 144 -1.41 -19.65 -14.92
CA VAL A 144 -0.02 -19.87 -15.37
C VAL A 144 0.97 -19.75 -14.22
N ASN A 145 0.91 -18.64 -13.49
CA ASN A 145 1.97 -18.25 -12.55
C ASN A 145 1.77 -18.74 -11.12
N TYR A 146 0.73 -19.54 -10.81
CA TYR A 146 0.49 -20.02 -9.45
C TYR A 146 1.70 -20.76 -8.83
N ARG A 147 2.55 -21.41 -9.64
CA ARG A 147 3.76 -22.12 -9.18
C ARG A 147 4.85 -21.19 -8.65
N GLN A 148 4.78 -19.87 -8.91
CA GLN A 148 5.78 -18.91 -8.42
C GLN A 148 5.93 -18.89 -6.90
N ILE A 149 4.93 -19.39 -6.16
CA ILE A 149 4.94 -19.49 -4.71
C ILE A 149 6.16 -20.30 -4.20
N VAL A 150 6.67 -21.25 -4.98
CA VAL A 150 7.85 -22.04 -4.64
C VAL A 150 9.10 -21.14 -4.58
N LEU A 151 9.23 -20.16 -5.52
CA LEU A 151 10.31 -19.18 -5.47
C LEU A 151 10.22 -18.29 -4.23
N THR A 152 8.99 -17.86 -3.85
CA THR A 152 8.77 -17.06 -2.65
C THR A 152 9.16 -17.84 -1.40
N ALA A 153 8.70 -19.08 -1.28
CA ALA A 153 9.02 -19.94 -0.14
C ALA A 153 10.50 -20.36 -0.07
N ASP A 154 11.20 -20.49 -1.23
CA ASP A 154 12.67 -20.70 -1.32
C ASP A 154 13.48 -19.39 -1.19
N GLN A 155 12.84 -18.28 -0.80
CA GLN A 155 13.48 -16.94 -0.68
C GLN A 155 14.17 -16.45 -1.97
N LYS A 156 13.68 -16.86 -3.12
CA LYS A 156 14.14 -16.40 -4.44
C LYS A 156 13.15 -15.41 -5.06
N GLU A 157 12.43 -14.65 -4.25
CA GLU A 157 11.40 -13.68 -4.69
C GLU A 157 11.97 -12.60 -5.61
N TYR A 158 13.27 -12.28 -5.49
CA TYR A 158 13.94 -11.36 -6.40
C TYR A 158 13.83 -11.79 -7.88
N LYS A 159 13.73 -13.10 -8.18
CA LYS A 159 13.55 -13.60 -9.55
C LYS A 159 12.14 -13.28 -10.09
N ILE A 160 11.12 -13.36 -9.23
CA ILE A 160 9.75 -12.95 -9.55
C ILE A 160 9.74 -11.44 -9.81
N THR A 161 10.32 -10.67 -8.88
CA THR A 161 10.37 -9.21 -8.96
C THR A 161 11.09 -8.74 -10.23
N LEU A 162 12.24 -9.31 -10.56
CA LEU A 162 12.98 -9.00 -11.79
C LEU A 162 12.13 -9.26 -13.04
N ASN A 163 11.41 -10.37 -13.09
CA ASN A 163 10.55 -10.69 -14.23
C ASN A 163 9.32 -9.77 -14.27
N VAL A 164 8.48 -9.81 -13.24
CA VAL A 164 7.18 -9.11 -13.23
C VAL A 164 7.37 -7.60 -13.31
N GLN A 165 8.24 -7.04 -12.48
CA GLN A 165 8.47 -5.59 -12.46
C GLN A 165 9.29 -5.13 -13.67
N GLY A 166 10.23 -5.94 -14.16
CA GLY A 166 10.97 -5.66 -15.39
C GLY A 166 10.06 -5.55 -16.61
N PHE A 167 9.18 -6.53 -16.82
CA PHE A 167 8.18 -6.47 -17.90
C PHE A 167 7.17 -5.34 -17.68
N LYS A 168 6.79 -5.01 -16.44
CA LYS A 168 5.95 -3.86 -16.14
C LYS A 168 6.61 -2.54 -16.59
N ILE A 169 7.91 -2.36 -16.32
CA ILE A 169 8.67 -1.19 -16.77
C ILE A 169 8.66 -1.09 -18.30
N ILE A 170 9.04 -2.17 -18.99
CA ILE A 170 9.05 -2.20 -20.45
C ILE A 170 7.65 -1.91 -21.00
N LYS A 171 6.61 -2.52 -20.44
CA LYS A 171 5.22 -2.28 -20.81
C LYS A 171 4.86 -0.80 -20.69
N VAL A 172 5.12 -0.17 -19.55
CA VAL A 172 4.79 1.24 -19.31
C VAL A 172 5.53 2.14 -20.27
N LEU A 173 6.82 1.88 -20.56
CA LEU A 173 7.58 2.66 -21.55
C LEU A 173 6.99 2.53 -22.96
N LEU A 174 6.63 1.32 -23.39
CA LEU A 174 6.00 1.09 -24.69
C LEU A 174 4.60 1.73 -24.75
N GLN A 175 3.84 1.67 -23.68
CA GLN A 175 2.52 2.32 -23.57
C GLN A 175 2.63 3.85 -23.65
N ILE A 176 3.62 4.45 -22.99
CA ILE A 176 3.93 5.88 -23.09
C ILE A 176 4.20 6.28 -24.55
N VAL A 177 5.08 5.54 -25.23
CA VAL A 177 5.40 5.79 -26.65
C VAL A 177 4.16 5.63 -27.52
N ALA A 178 3.36 4.59 -27.29
CA ALA A 178 2.14 4.35 -28.07
C ALA A 178 1.09 5.46 -27.88
N ILE A 179 0.88 5.91 -26.64
CA ILE A 179 -0.09 6.99 -26.34
C ILE A 179 0.36 8.31 -26.96
N TYR A 180 1.67 8.61 -26.93
CA TYR A 180 2.19 9.89 -27.39
C TYR A 180 2.26 10.02 -28.92
N TYR A 181 2.63 8.93 -29.63
CA TYR A 181 2.90 8.98 -31.06
C TYR A 181 1.80 8.41 -31.97
N LEU A 182 0.87 7.60 -31.44
CA LEU A 182 -0.13 6.91 -32.27
C LEU A 182 -1.52 7.53 -32.10
N SER A 183 -2.25 7.70 -33.20
CA SER A 183 -3.59 8.32 -33.21
C SER A 183 -4.63 7.59 -32.36
N ASN A 184 -4.49 6.25 -32.19
CA ASN A 184 -5.37 5.43 -31.36
C ASN A 184 -4.62 4.92 -30.12
N GLY A 185 -3.90 5.79 -29.42
CA GLY A 185 -3.00 5.45 -28.32
C GLY A 185 -3.61 4.53 -27.25
N TYR A 186 -4.89 4.70 -26.92
CA TYR A 186 -5.55 3.84 -25.93
C TYR A 186 -5.78 2.40 -26.40
N VAL A 187 -6.04 2.20 -27.69
CA VAL A 187 -6.15 0.84 -28.26
C VAL A 187 -4.82 0.12 -28.17
N TYR A 188 -3.74 0.79 -28.54
CA TYR A 188 -2.39 0.23 -28.43
C TYR A 188 -1.99 0.00 -26.98
N TRP A 189 -2.42 0.86 -26.07
CA TRP A 189 -2.26 0.65 -24.64
C TRP A 189 -2.88 -0.68 -24.19
N MET A 190 -4.13 -0.95 -24.60
CA MET A 190 -4.82 -2.21 -24.29
C MET A 190 -4.11 -3.43 -24.91
N ILE A 191 -3.69 -3.33 -26.15
CA ILE A 191 -2.97 -4.41 -26.84
C ILE A 191 -1.65 -4.72 -26.14
N LEU A 192 -0.87 -3.70 -25.80
CA LEU A 192 0.39 -3.84 -25.07
C LEU A 192 0.18 -4.42 -23.67
N GLU A 193 -0.91 -4.08 -22.99
CA GLU A 193 -1.27 -4.64 -21.68
C GLU A 193 -1.38 -6.17 -21.76
N VAL A 194 -2.10 -6.70 -22.75
CA VAL A 194 -2.28 -8.14 -22.95
C VAL A 194 -0.97 -8.82 -23.38
N ILE A 195 -0.32 -8.29 -24.42
CA ILE A 195 0.90 -8.92 -24.98
C ILE A 195 2.00 -9.00 -23.94
N MET A 196 2.25 -7.91 -23.22
CA MET A 196 3.32 -7.86 -22.22
C MET A 196 3.00 -8.71 -20.98
N SER A 197 1.73 -8.78 -20.59
CA SER A 197 1.31 -9.66 -19.50
C SER A 197 1.47 -11.14 -19.84
N ILE A 198 1.07 -11.54 -21.05
CA ILE A 198 1.28 -12.92 -21.54
C ILE A 198 2.78 -13.23 -21.63
N THR A 199 3.56 -12.31 -22.19
CA THR A 199 5.02 -12.50 -22.33
C THR A 199 5.68 -12.68 -20.96
N ALA A 200 5.36 -11.82 -19.99
CA ALA A 200 5.85 -11.93 -18.63
C ALA A 200 5.47 -13.26 -17.98
N ALA A 201 4.21 -13.70 -18.15
CA ALA A 201 3.72 -14.96 -17.60
C ALA A 201 4.45 -16.17 -18.20
N VAL A 202 4.65 -16.20 -19.52
CA VAL A 202 5.36 -17.29 -20.22
C VAL A 202 6.84 -17.34 -19.82
N ILE A 203 7.50 -16.18 -19.71
CA ILE A 203 8.91 -16.14 -19.32
C ILE A 203 9.07 -16.59 -17.87
N LEU A 204 8.17 -16.17 -16.96
CA LEU A 204 8.19 -16.62 -15.58
C LEU A 204 7.94 -18.13 -15.47
N ASP A 205 7.01 -18.70 -16.23
CA ASP A 205 6.78 -20.17 -16.26
C ASP A 205 8.00 -20.93 -16.78
N ARG A 206 8.67 -20.42 -17.85
CA ARG A 206 9.93 -21.00 -18.33
C ARG A 206 11.04 -20.94 -17.29
N LEU A 207 11.17 -19.83 -16.57
CA LEU A 207 12.13 -19.67 -15.50
C LEU A 207 11.87 -20.68 -14.37
N LEU A 208 10.60 -20.87 -13.98
CA LEU A 208 10.20 -21.85 -12.98
C LEU A 208 10.53 -23.28 -13.40
N LYS A 209 10.21 -23.66 -14.63
CA LYS A 209 10.55 -24.99 -15.18
C LYS A 209 12.05 -25.25 -15.23
N ARG A 210 12.85 -24.21 -15.50
CA ARG A 210 14.32 -24.31 -15.48
C ARG A 210 14.89 -24.40 -14.08
N GLU A 211 14.31 -23.66 -13.13
CA GLU A 211 14.79 -23.62 -11.73
C GLU A 211 14.39 -24.88 -10.93
N TYR A 212 13.20 -25.40 -11.23
CA TYR A 212 12.61 -26.56 -10.56
C TYR A 212 12.10 -27.59 -11.59
N PRO A 213 12.99 -28.32 -12.30
CA PRO A 213 12.58 -29.30 -13.32
C PRO A 213 11.72 -30.42 -12.74
N TRP A 214 11.87 -30.70 -11.45
CA TRP A 214 11.15 -31.73 -10.70
C TRP A 214 9.74 -31.29 -10.26
N LEU A 215 9.37 -30.00 -10.42
CA LEU A 215 8.08 -29.47 -10.01
C LEU A 215 6.98 -29.93 -10.97
N GLN A 216 6.31 -31.00 -10.61
CA GLN A 216 5.18 -31.57 -11.36
C GLN A 216 3.90 -31.44 -10.55
N THR A 217 2.90 -30.74 -11.10
CA THR A 217 1.65 -30.48 -10.40
C THR A 217 0.50 -31.23 -11.06
N THR A 218 -0.27 -32.00 -10.27
CA THR A 218 -1.44 -32.75 -10.70
C THR A 218 -2.70 -32.10 -10.12
N ILE A 219 -3.22 -31.09 -10.84
CA ILE A 219 -4.35 -30.28 -10.36
C ILE A 219 -5.65 -31.08 -10.22
N SER A 220 -5.84 -32.13 -11.04
CA SER A 220 -7.00 -33.03 -10.94
C SER A 220 -7.17 -33.64 -9.54
N ASN A 221 -6.09 -33.96 -8.87
CA ASN A 221 -6.08 -34.58 -7.55
C ASN A 221 -6.11 -33.54 -6.42
N GLY A 222 -6.18 -32.24 -6.74
CA GLY A 222 -6.11 -31.16 -5.75
C GLY A 222 -7.20 -31.23 -4.67
N LYS A 223 -8.40 -31.74 -5.00
CA LYS A 223 -9.49 -31.94 -4.03
C LYS A 223 -9.14 -33.02 -2.98
N GLU A 224 -8.56 -34.13 -3.39
CA GLU A 224 -8.11 -35.18 -2.46
C GLU A 224 -6.94 -34.73 -1.62
N LEU A 225 -5.95 -34.10 -2.26
CA LEU A 225 -4.77 -33.53 -1.59
C LEU A 225 -5.16 -32.45 -0.59
N SER A 226 -6.22 -31.65 -0.85
CA SER A 226 -6.70 -30.65 0.11
C SER A 226 -7.22 -31.28 1.41
N ARG A 227 -7.71 -32.53 1.36
CA ARG A 227 -8.11 -33.28 2.56
C ARG A 227 -6.91 -33.80 3.33
N LYS A 228 -5.79 -34.11 2.64
CA LYS A 228 -4.53 -34.52 3.25
C LYS A 228 -3.86 -33.33 3.99
N TYR A 229 -4.08 -32.09 3.51
CA TYR A 229 -3.51 -30.85 4.07
C TYR A 229 -4.60 -29.88 4.58
N PRO A 230 -5.43 -30.25 5.57
CA PRO A 230 -6.55 -29.42 6.03
C PRO A 230 -6.10 -28.08 6.61
N GLN A 231 -4.88 -28.00 7.12
CA GLN A 231 -4.27 -26.76 7.63
C GLN A 231 -4.20 -25.64 6.58
N ILE A 232 -4.09 -25.97 5.28
CA ILE A 232 -4.09 -24.97 4.21
C ILE A 232 -5.42 -24.21 4.20
N ILE A 233 -6.54 -24.94 4.21
CA ILE A 233 -7.88 -24.33 4.18
C ILE A 233 -8.15 -23.52 5.45
N THR A 234 -7.78 -24.06 6.62
CA THR A 234 -7.96 -23.36 7.91
C THR A 234 -7.17 -22.06 7.96
N LYS A 235 -5.90 -22.09 7.55
CA LYS A 235 -5.05 -20.89 7.49
C LYS A 235 -5.52 -19.90 6.44
N THR A 236 -5.96 -20.37 5.26
CA THR A 236 -6.55 -19.50 4.23
C THR A 236 -7.73 -18.71 4.79
N LYS A 237 -8.64 -19.36 5.52
CA LYS A 237 -9.78 -18.67 6.14
C LYS A 237 -9.31 -17.62 7.16
N GLN A 238 -8.35 -17.94 8.02
CA GLN A 238 -7.84 -17.01 9.03
C GLN A 238 -7.21 -15.76 8.37
N VAL A 239 -6.34 -15.97 7.38
CA VAL A 239 -5.68 -14.88 6.66
C VAL A 239 -6.69 -14.07 5.84
N PHE A 240 -7.70 -14.71 5.24
CA PHE A 240 -8.77 -14.06 4.50
C PHE A 240 -9.51 -13.02 5.36
N PHE A 241 -9.98 -13.41 6.54
CA PHE A 241 -10.69 -12.49 7.43
C PHE A 241 -9.84 -11.30 7.86
N HIS A 242 -8.55 -11.51 8.04
CA HIS A 242 -7.63 -10.42 8.41
C HIS A 242 -7.37 -9.46 7.23
N GLN A 243 -7.26 -10.00 6.01
CA GLN A 243 -6.94 -9.18 4.83
C GLN A 243 -8.16 -8.46 4.25
N ILE A 244 -9.38 -8.98 4.42
CA ILE A 244 -10.58 -8.36 3.87
C ILE A 244 -10.80 -6.94 4.43
N ALA A 245 -10.56 -6.75 5.72
CA ALA A 245 -10.69 -5.44 6.35
C ALA A 245 -9.70 -4.42 5.75
N THR A 246 -8.43 -4.82 5.60
CA THR A 246 -7.40 -3.97 4.97
C THR A 246 -7.74 -3.67 3.51
N PHE A 247 -8.26 -4.64 2.79
CA PHE A 247 -8.68 -4.47 1.41
C PHE A 247 -9.81 -3.44 1.26
N VAL A 248 -10.85 -3.57 2.09
CA VAL A 248 -11.99 -2.63 2.10
C VAL A 248 -11.50 -1.21 2.33
N LEU A 249 -10.60 -1.00 3.28
CA LEU A 249 -10.04 0.32 3.59
C LEU A 249 -9.32 0.98 2.41
N VAL A 250 -8.63 0.19 1.58
CA VAL A 250 -7.77 0.73 0.50
C VAL A 250 -8.50 0.84 -0.84
N GLN A 251 -9.34 -0.14 -1.18
CA GLN A 251 -9.87 -0.29 -2.54
C GLN A 251 -11.28 0.29 -2.74
N THR A 252 -12.02 0.56 -1.66
CA THR A 252 -13.42 1.01 -1.81
C THR A 252 -13.55 2.50 -2.09
N SER A 253 -12.63 3.34 -1.59
CA SER A 253 -12.73 4.80 -1.75
C SER A 253 -12.87 5.25 -3.21
N PRO A 254 -12.05 4.80 -4.19
CA PRO A 254 -12.22 5.21 -5.58
C PRO A 254 -13.56 4.81 -6.20
N LEU A 255 -14.11 3.64 -5.80
CA LEU A 255 -15.42 3.17 -6.28
C LEU A 255 -16.55 4.03 -5.71
N ILE A 256 -16.48 4.38 -4.42
CA ILE A 256 -17.47 5.26 -3.78
C ILE A 256 -17.37 6.68 -4.37
N ILE A 257 -16.16 7.19 -4.62
CA ILE A 257 -15.96 8.48 -5.28
C ILE A 257 -16.66 8.47 -6.65
N TYR A 258 -16.43 7.43 -7.45
CA TYR A 258 -17.09 7.35 -8.75
C TYR A 258 -18.62 7.26 -8.63
N ALA A 259 -19.14 6.48 -7.69
CA ALA A 259 -20.58 6.32 -7.50
C ALA A 259 -21.31 7.65 -7.21
N TYR A 260 -20.67 8.55 -6.47
CA TYR A 260 -21.28 9.84 -6.08
C TYR A 260 -20.79 11.05 -6.90
N THR A 261 -19.72 10.90 -7.68
CA THR A 261 -19.12 12.02 -8.40
C THR A 261 -18.83 11.68 -9.87
N SER A 262 -17.57 11.76 -10.33
CA SER A 262 -17.18 11.54 -11.72
C SER A 262 -15.88 10.74 -11.84
N LEU A 263 -15.61 10.20 -13.04
CA LEU A 263 -14.31 9.58 -13.37
C LEU A 263 -13.15 10.58 -13.29
N THR A 264 -13.41 11.84 -13.68
CA THR A 264 -12.43 12.92 -13.55
C THR A 264 -11.99 13.11 -12.10
N LEU A 265 -12.93 13.12 -11.14
CA LEU A 265 -12.59 13.27 -9.72
C LEU A 265 -11.85 12.04 -9.17
N VAL A 266 -12.15 10.84 -9.67
CA VAL A 266 -11.34 9.63 -9.38
C VAL A 266 -9.90 9.80 -9.86
N ALA A 267 -9.70 10.37 -11.06
CA ALA A 267 -8.36 10.66 -11.58
C ALA A 267 -7.65 11.72 -10.73
N VAL A 268 -8.32 12.81 -10.36
CA VAL A 268 -7.78 13.86 -9.47
C VAL A 268 -7.35 13.27 -8.14
N TYR A 269 -8.24 12.56 -7.45
CA TYR A 269 -7.94 11.86 -6.19
C TYR A 269 -6.77 10.91 -6.34
N GLY A 270 -6.73 10.14 -7.43
CA GLY A 270 -5.65 9.20 -7.71
C GLY A 270 -4.28 9.86 -7.88
N ASN A 271 -4.19 11.13 -8.34
CA ASN A 271 -2.94 11.88 -8.41
C ASN A 271 -2.36 12.10 -7.00
N TYR A 272 -3.17 12.53 -6.06
CA TYR A 272 -2.76 12.71 -4.66
C TYR A 272 -2.44 11.37 -3.99
N MET A 273 -3.23 10.33 -4.27
CA MET A 273 -2.98 8.99 -3.72
C MET A 273 -1.66 8.38 -4.21
N LEU A 274 -1.19 8.73 -5.41
CA LEU A 274 0.14 8.30 -5.87
C LEU A 274 1.23 8.88 -4.97
N ILE A 275 1.12 10.16 -4.59
CA ILE A 275 2.06 10.83 -3.68
C ILE A 275 1.98 10.17 -2.29
N VAL A 276 0.78 10.06 -1.72
CA VAL A 276 0.55 9.45 -0.40
C VAL A 276 1.09 8.03 -0.32
N THR A 277 0.81 7.22 -1.35
CA THR A 277 1.29 5.83 -1.43
C THR A 277 2.82 5.78 -1.51
N GLY A 278 3.42 6.65 -2.33
CA GLY A 278 4.87 6.78 -2.44
C GLY A 278 5.53 7.08 -1.09
N ILE A 279 5.02 8.06 -0.38
CA ILE A 279 5.50 8.46 0.95
C ILE A 279 5.32 7.33 1.96
N THR A 280 4.14 6.71 2.00
CA THR A 280 3.84 5.62 2.95
C THR A 280 4.79 4.44 2.77
N LEU A 281 5.07 4.06 1.53
CA LEU A 281 5.98 2.95 1.24
C LEU A 281 7.44 3.26 1.59
N LEU A 282 7.88 4.51 1.42
CA LEU A 282 9.20 4.95 1.91
C LEU A 282 9.28 4.86 3.43
N MET A 283 8.24 5.30 4.13
CA MET A 283 8.15 5.21 5.59
C MET A 283 8.16 3.76 6.07
N ASP A 284 7.40 2.88 5.44
CA ASP A 284 7.38 1.45 5.77
C ASP A 284 8.74 0.81 5.55
N ALA A 285 9.45 1.17 4.49
CA ALA A 285 10.79 0.68 4.22
C ALA A 285 11.79 1.10 5.31
N LEU A 286 11.73 2.35 5.77
CA LEU A 286 12.57 2.87 6.86
C LEU A 286 12.29 2.17 8.20
N LEU A 287 11.02 1.84 8.47
CA LEU A 287 10.58 1.32 9.76
C LEU A 287 10.60 -0.21 9.88
N ARG A 288 10.75 -0.94 8.76
CA ARG A 288 10.76 -2.44 8.77
C ARG A 288 11.80 -3.03 9.73
N GLY A 289 13.01 -2.47 9.75
CA GLY A 289 14.07 -2.93 10.66
C GLY A 289 13.74 -2.70 12.14
N ILE A 290 13.03 -1.63 12.45
CA ILE A 290 12.60 -1.28 13.80
C ILE A 290 11.54 -2.26 14.31
N ASN A 291 10.60 -2.66 13.46
CA ASN A 291 9.54 -3.59 13.82
C ASN A 291 10.10 -4.94 14.32
N ALA A 292 11.14 -5.46 13.67
CA ALA A 292 11.81 -6.69 14.11
C ALA A 292 12.49 -6.50 15.48
N GLY A 293 13.13 -5.35 15.70
CA GLY A 293 13.76 -5.00 16.98
C GLY A 293 12.76 -4.89 18.14
N VAL A 294 11.56 -4.35 17.87
CA VAL A 294 10.47 -4.27 18.88
C VAL A 294 9.98 -5.66 19.26
N GLY A 295 9.85 -6.58 18.30
CA GLY A 295 9.49 -7.98 18.59
C GLY A 295 10.47 -8.65 19.56
N SER A 296 11.78 -8.50 19.32
CA SER A 296 12.82 -9.03 20.22
C SER A 296 12.76 -8.37 21.61
N LEU A 297 12.54 -7.06 21.67
CA LEU A 297 12.44 -6.32 22.93
C LEU A 297 11.25 -6.77 23.78
N VAL A 298 10.09 -7.02 23.16
CA VAL A 298 8.91 -7.53 23.87
C VAL A 298 9.16 -8.94 24.39
N ALA A 299 9.89 -9.77 23.64
CA ALA A 299 10.28 -11.12 24.08
C ALA A 299 11.26 -11.11 25.27
N GLU A 300 12.11 -10.06 25.44
CA GLU A 300 12.97 -9.87 26.63
C GLU A 300 12.15 -9.63 27.90
N GLY A 301 10.95 -9.05 27.82
CA GLY A 301 10.01 -8.87 28.92
C GLY A 301 10.30 -7.69 29.87
N ASP A 302 11.30 -6.86 29.61
CA ASP A 302 11.59 -5.64 30.42
C ASP A 302 10.56 -4.54 30.13
N LYS A 303 9.56 -4.43 31.00
CA LYS A 303 8.45 -3.49 30.86
C LYS A 303 8.89 -2.03 30.77
N GLN A 304 9.88 -1.61 31.59
CA GLN A 304 10.33 -0.22 31.59
C GLN A 304 11.03 0.14 30.29
N ARG A 305 11.87 -0.77 29.79
CA ARG A 305 12.57 -0.63 28.52
C ARG A 305 11.61 -0.65 27.34
N ILE A 306 10.60 -1.54 27.34
CA ILE A 306 9.55 -1.61 26.32
C ILE A 306 8.79 -0.29 26.25
N LYS A 307 8.35 0.25 27.39
CA LYS A 307 7.61 1.52 27.48
C LYS A 307 8.44 2.72 27.03
N ARG A 308 9.72 2.76 27.39
CA ARG A 308 10.66 3.78 26.91
C ARG A 308 10.78 3.75 25.38
N VAL A 309 11.01 2.59 24.80
CA VAL A 309 11.13 2.43 23.35
C VAL A 309 9.81 2.74 22.63
N PHE A 310 8.67 2.38 23.24
CA PHE A 310 7.35 2.77 22.72
C PHE A 310 7.23 4.28 22.55
N TRP A 311 7.60 5.06 23.58
CA TRP A 311 7.52 6.52 23.52
C TRP A 311 8.58 7.13 22.60
N GLU A 312 9.78 6.59 22.56
CA GLU A 312 10.82 7.01 21.60
C GLU A 312 10.32 6.83 20.16
N LEU A 313 9.75 5.68 19.85
CA LEU A 313 9.24 5.38 18.52
C LEU A 313 7.98 6.20 18.18
N THR A 314 7.09 6.41 19.15
CA THR A 314 5.89 7.24 18.98
C THR A 314 6.27 8.69 18.70
N CYS A 315 7.19 9.24 19.48
CA CYS A 315 7.72 10.58 19.28
C CYS A 315 8.36 10.74 17.88
N PHE A 316 9.22 9.80 17.49
CA PHE A 316 9.88 9.82 16.19
C PHE A 316 8.88 9.73 15.02
N ARG A 317 7.90 8.81 15.09
CA ARG A 317 6.89 8.66 14.04
C ARG A 317 5.99 9.89 13.92
N LEU A 318 5.54 10.46 15.04
CA LEU A 318 4.72 11.67 15.06
C LEU A 318 5.49 12.88 14.50
N TRP A 319 6.77 13.03 14.87
CA TRP A 319 7.63 14.07 14.32
C TRP A 319 7.78 13.91 12.80
N LEU A 320 8.12 12.72 12.33
CA LEU A 320 8.31 12.45 10.91
C LEU A 320 6.99 12.59 10.12
N ALA A 321 5.87 12.12 10.66
CA ALA A 321 4.55 12.33 10.08
C ALA A 321 4.19 13.81 9.98
N SER A 322 4.55 14.62 10.99
CA SER A 322 4.31 16.07 10.96
C SER A 322 5.13 16.78 9.89
N VAL A 323 6.41 16.41 9.70
CA VAL A 323 7.27 16.94 8.63
C VAL A 323 6.66 16.65 7.25
N VAL A 324 6.26 15.40 7.05
CA VAL A 324 5.66 14.96 5.78
C VAL A 324 4.34 15.69 5.51
N CYS A 325 3.44 15.71 6.49
CA CYS A 325 2.10 16.31 6.32
C CYS A 325 2.16 17.82 6.17
N PHE A 326 3.07 18.50 6.88
CA PHE A 326 3.30 19.93 6.70
C PHE A 326 3.85 20.22 5.29
N GLY A 327 4.82 19.42 4.84
CA GLY A 327 5.32 19.49 3.46
C GLY A 327 4.23 19.25 2.42
N MET A 328 3.37 18.24 2.63
CA MET A 328 2.22 18.00 1.74
C MET A 328 1.28 19.22 1.71
N TYR A 329 0.97 19.81 2.86
CA TYR A 329 0.07 20.96 2.94
C TYR A 329 0.60 22.16 2.16
N LYS A 330 1.84 22.55 2.37
CA LYS A 330 2.45 23.73 1.73
C LYS A 330 2.83 23.50 0.26
N LEU A 331 3.25 22.29 -0.10
CA LEU A 331 3.84 21.99 -1.41
C LEU A 331 2.92 21.18 -2.33
N GLY A 332 1.88 20.54 -1.80
CA GLY A 332 1.07 19.59 -2.56
C GLY A 332 0.32 20.20 -3.74
N HIS A 333 -0.37 21.30 -3.53
CA HIS A 333 -1.13 21.98 -4.59
C HIS A 333 -0.21 22.55 -5.67
N SER A 334 0.89 23.18 -5.29
CA SER A 334 1.88 23.71 -6.25
C SER A 334 2.55 22.58 -7.05
N PHE A 335 2.84 21.45 -6.43
CA PHE A 335 3.35 20.28 -7.14
C PHE A 335 2.36 19.73 -8.15
N ILE A 336 1.09 19.54 -7.76
CA ILE A 336 0.04 19.05 -8.66
C ILE A 336 -0.15 20.01 -9.84
N THR A 337 -0.17 21.32 -9.58
CA THR A 337 -0.28 22.35 -10.63
C THR A 337 0.87 22.25 -11.63
N LEU A 338 2.10 22.11 -11.18
CA LEU A 338 3.26 21.94 -12.05
C LEU A 338 3.24 20.59 -12.80
N TRP A 339 2.78 19.54 -12.13
CA TRP A 339 2.86 18.19 -12.69
C TRP A 339 1.76 17.91 -13.70
N VAL A 340 0.51 18.14 -13.34
CA VAL A 340 -0.67 17.76 -14.15
C VAL A 340 -1.58 18.93 -14.51
N GLY A 341 -1.38 20.11 -13.94
CA GLY A 341 -2.16 21.30 -14.22
C GLY A 341 -3.08 21.73 -13.07
N SER A 342 -3.51 22.99 -13.09
CA SER A 342 -4.38 23.60 -12.07
C SER A 342 -5.75 22.94 -11.95
N ASP A 343 -6.26 22.39 -13.05
CA ASP A 343 -7.59 21.77 -13.12
C ASP A 343 -7.68 20.45 -12.33
N PHE A 344 -6.52 19.91 -11.94
CA PHE A 344 -6.40 18.67 -11.17
C PHE A 344 -6.09 18.88 -9.68
N VAL A 345 -6.26 20.11 -9.19
CA VAL A 345 -6.10 20.44 -7.77
C VAL A 345 -7.36 20.04 -7.01
N LEU A 346 -7.20 19.35 -5.88
CA LEU A 346 -8.30 19.02 -4.98
C LEU A 346 -8.83 20.27 -4.26
N GLU A 347 -10.11 20.26 -3.94
CA GLU A 347 -10.70 21.23 -3.02
C GLU A 347 -9.96 21.19 -1.67
N GLU A 348 -9.73 22.37 -1.08
CA GLU A 348 -8.95 22.55 0.15
C GLU A 348 -9.45 21.67 1.30
N SER A 349 -10.75 21.55 1.48
CA SER A 349 -11.38 20.72 2.53
C SER A 349 -11.10 19.22 2.35
N ALA A 350 -11.15 18.72 1.11
CA ALA A 350 -10.81 17.35 0.76
C ALA A 350 -9.30 17.09 0.95
N PHE A 351 -8.47 18.06 0.59
CA PHE A 351 -7.02 17.96 0.71
C PHE A 351 -6.58 17.94 2.18
N ILE A 352 -7.10 18.82 3.03
CA ILE A 352 -6.83 18.80 4.47
C ILE A 352 -7.27 17.48 5.11
N THR A 353 -8.45 16.96 4.72
CA THR A 353 -8.93 15.66 5.21
C THR A 353 -8.00 14.53 4.80
N LEU A 354 -7.50 14.55 3.56
CA LEU A 354 -6.53 13.56 3.08
C LEU A 354 -5.20 13.64 3.83
N ILE A 355 -4.72 14.85 4.16
CA ILE A 355 -3.52 15.06 4.99
C ILE A 355 -3.73 14.47 6.39
N ALA A 356 -4.89 14.70 7.01
CA ALA A 356 -5.20 14.14 8.33
C ALA A 356 -5.23 12.61 8.31
N ILE A 357 -5.82 11.99 7.28
CA ILE A 357 -5.78 10.54 7.06
C ILE A 357 -4.34 10.04 6.93
N THR A 358 -3.52 10.76 6.15
CA THR A 358 -2.11 10.42 5.93
C THR A 358 -1.32 10.51 7.23
N PHE A 359 -1.54 11.56 8.04
CA PHE A 359 -0.89 11.73 9.33
C PHE A 359 -1.18 10.55 10.28
N ILE A 360 -2.44 10.14 10.41
CA ILE A 360 -2.81 8.98 11.23
C ILE A 360 -2.16 7.70 10.68
N SER A 361 -2.15 7.53 9.36
CA SER A 361 -1.56 6.36 8.72
C SER A 361 -0.05 6.23 8.95
N LEU A 362 0.68 7.34 8.94
CA LEU A 362 2.13 7.36 9.21
C LEU A 362 2.47 7.19 10.70
N SER A 363 1.58 7.60 11.60
CA SER A 363 1.81 7.60 13.06
C SER A 363 1.45 6.30 13.80
N ARG A 364 1.18 5.19 13.10
CA ARG A 364 0.68 3.90 13.64
C ARG A 364 1.70 3.12 14.48
N THR A 365 2.22 3.69 15.57
CA THR A 365 3.15 2.99 16.48
C THR A 365 2.47 1.84 17.22
N ASN A 366 1.20 2.00 17.60
CA ASN A 366 0.44 0.99 18.32
C ASN A 366 0.37 -0.35 17.59
N ASP A 367 0.23 -0.33 16.25
CA ASP A 367 0.15 -1.54 15.42
C ASP A 367 1.44 -2.37 15.50
N THR A 368 2.60 -1.72 15.60
CA THR A 368 3.90 -2.40 15.77
C THR A 368 3.97 -3.15 17.11
N PHE A 369 3.51 -2.53 18.20
CA PHE A 369 3.53 -3.18 19.52
C PHE A 369 2.42 -4.21 19.69
N LEU A 370 1.22 -3.99 19.15
CA LEU A 370 0.16 -5.01 19.10
C LEU A 370 0.65 -6.29 18.41
N SER A 371 1.33 -6.14 17.28
CA SER A 371 1.95 -7.25 16.56
C SER A 371 3.06 -7.93 17.38
N ALA A 372 3.92 -7.15 18.04
CA ALA A 372 5.02 -7.67 18.85
C ALA A 372 4.54 -8.45 20.09
N TYR A 373 3.44 -8.01 20.70
CA TYR A 373 2.79 -8.76 21.81
C TYR A 373 1.95 -9.95 21.33
N GLY A 374 1.81 -10.16 20.02
CA GLY A 374 0.98 -11.23 19.47
C GLY A 374 -0.52 -11.03 19.73
N LEU A 375 -0.97 -9.80 19.96
CA LEU A 375 -2.35 -9.44 20.28
C LEU A 375 -3.24 -9.44 19.00
N TYR A 376 -3.20 -10.55 18.25
CA TYR A 376 -4.05 -10.75 17.07
C TYR A 376 -5.48 -11.19 17.40
N GLN A 377 -5.81 -11.32 18.69
CA GLN A 377 -7.15 -11.72 19.15
C GLN A 377 -8.21 -10.66 18.88
N ASP A 378 -7.80 -9.43 18.61
CA ASP A 378 -8.69 -8.33 18.24
C ASP A 378 -9.10 -8.41 16.76
N VAL A 379 -9.80 -9.48 16.41
CA VAL A 379 -10.37 -9.66 15.05
C VAL A 379 -11.52 -8.67 14.79
N LEU A 380 -12.14 -8.16 15.86
CA LEU A 380 -13.28 -7.26 15.78
C LEU A 380 -12.88 -5.84 15.34
N ALA A 381 -11.73 -5.32 15.81
CA ALA A 381 -11.33 -3.95 15.48
C ALA A 381 -11.15 -3.71 13.98
N PRO A 382 -10.41 -4.54 13.21
CA PRO A 382 -10.34 -4.38 11.77
C PRO A 382 -11.70 -4.50 11.06
N ALA A 383 -12.58 -5.38 11.54
CA ALA A 383 -13.92 -5.53 10.97
C ALA A 383 -14.80 -4.29 11.24
N VAL A 384 -14.75 -3.76 12.47
CA VAL A 384 -15.44 -2.51 12.84
C VAL A 384 -14.87 -1.34 12.05
N GLU A 385 -13.53 -1.24 11.89
CA GLU A 385 -12.88 -0.21 11.09
C GLU A 385 -13.38 -0.24 9.65
N ALA A 386 -13.42 -1.42 9.02
CA ALA A 386 -13.92 -1.57 7.64
C ALA A 386 -15.40 -1.22 7.50
N PHE A 387 -16.24 -1.66 8.45
CA PHE A 387 -17.67 -1.36 8.44
C PHE A 387 -17.94 0.13 8.64
N LEU A 388 -17.28 0.77 9.61
CA LEU A 388 -17.40 2.21 9.84
C LEU A 388 -16.88 3.00 8.64
N ASN A 389 -15.72 2.62 8.08
CA ASN A 389 -15.17 3.25 6.89
C ASN A 389 -16.17 3.21 5.73
N LEU A 390 -16.63 2.02 5.35
CA LEU A 390 -17.54 1.85 4.24
C LEU A 390 -18.89 2.56 4.51
N GLY A 391 -19.49 2.33 5.67
CA GLY A 391 -20.80 2.88 6.02
C GLY A 391 -20.79 4.40 6.10
N LEU A 392 -19.81 4.99 6.78
CA LEU A 392 -19.70 6.44 6.89
C LEU A 392 -19.28 7.08 5.56
N SER A 393 -18.39 6.45 4.78
CA SER A 393 -18.02 6.97 3.45
C SER A 393 -19.21 6.98 2.49
N VAL A 394 -20.06 5.95 2.53
CA VAL A 394 -21.29 5.91 1.71
C VAL A 394 -22.29 6.96 2.21
N LEU A 395 -22.53 7.03 3.52
CA LEU A 395 -23.51 7.96 4.10
C LEU A 395 -23.09 9.42 3.89
N LEU A 396 -21.87 9.77 4.29
CA LEU A 396 -21.38 11.15 4.18
C LEU A 396 -21.06 11.53 2.73
N GLY A 397 -20.66 10.56 1.91
CA GLY A 397 -20.40 10.76 0.49
C GLY A 397 -21.66 11.18 -0.27
N TYR A 398 -22.83 10.67 0.11
CA TYR A 398 -24.11 11.09 -0.45
C TYR A 398 -24.41 12.57 -0.22
N TYR A 399 -24.08 13.12 0.97
CA TYR A 399 -24.39 14.51 1.32
C TYR A 399 -23.27 15.50 0.93
N TYR A 400 -22.01 15.08 1.02
CA TYR A 400 -20.85 15.99 0.93
C TYR A 400 -19.84 15.57 -0.15
N GLY A 401 -20.21 14.65 -1.05
CA GLY A 401 -19.32 14.19 -2.13
C GLY A 401 -17.97 13.67 -1.62
N LEU A 402 -16.88 14.10 -2.26
CA LEU A 402 -15.53 13.64 -1.93
C LEU A 402 -15.13 13.93 -0.48
N VAL A 403 -15.44 15.12 0.03
CA VAL A 403 -15.13 15.50 1.42
C VAL A 403 -15.82 14.57 2.40
N GLY A 404 -17.09 14.23 2.12
CA GLY A 404 -17.85 13.28 2.94
C GLY A 404 -17.24 11.87 2.94
N ILE A 405 -16.82 11.38 1.77
CA ILE A 405 -16.17 10.08 1.63
C ILE A 405 -14.89 10.02 2.47
N LEU A 406 -14.01 11.03 2.32
CA LEU A 406 -12.77 11.09 3.08
C LEU A 406 -13.01 11.32 4.58
N SER A 407 -14.03 12.07 4.96
CA SER A 407 -14.44 12.24 6.36
C SER A 407 -14.89 10.92 6.99
N GLY A 408 -15.59 10.06 6.23
CA GLY A 408 -15.95 8.71 6.68
C GLY A 408 -14.72 7.84 6.98
N VAL A 409 -13.72 7.90 6.10
CA VAL A 409 -12.40 7.26 6.33
C VAL A 409 -11.74 7.84 7.58
N LEU A 410 -11.66 9.16 7.70
CA LEU A 410 -11.02 9.84 8.83
C LEU A 410 -11.68 9.47 10.16
N ILE A 411 -13.01 9.49 10.25
CA ILE A 411 -13.75 9.14 11.45
C ILE A 411 -13.49 7.69 11.86
N SER A 412 -13.49 6.75 10.90
CA SER A 412 -13.18 5.34 11.19
C SER A 412 -11.78 5.15 11.77
N LEU A 413 -10.78 5.88 11.22
CA LEU A 413 -9.40 5.88 11.75
C LEU A 413 -9.30 6.50 13.13
N LEU A 414 -10.00 7.61 13.38
CA LEU A 414 -10.02 8.25 14.72
C LEU A 414 -10.60 7.31 15.78
N ILE A 415 -11.71 6.64 15.48
CA ILE A 415 -12.34 5.71 16.42
C ILE A 415 -11.47 4.49 16.68
N VAL A 416 -10.98 3.83 15.62
CA VAL A 416 -10.32 2.54 15.76
C VAL A 416 -8.81 2.71 15.99
N VAL A 417 -8.12 3.49 15.16
CA VAL A 417 -6.65 3.60 15.24
C VAL A 417 -6.21 4.50 16.38
N CYS A 418 -6.88 5.64 16.57
CA CYS A 418 -6.52 6.59 17.63
C CYS A 418 -7.21 6.31 18.96
N GLY A 419 -8.40 5.67 18.97
CA GLY A 419 -9.16 5.35 20.18
C GLY A 419 -8.96 3.93 20.66
N TRP A 420 -9.46 2.95 19.89
CA TRP A 420 -9.51 1.54 20.31
C TRP A 420 -8.13 0.88 20.44
N LYS A 421 -7.27 0.99 19.43
CA LYS A 421 -5.96 0.30 19.43
C LYS A 421 -5.05 0.70 20.58
N PRO A 422 -4.90 2.00 20.95
CA PRO A 422 -4.15 2.38 22.14
C PRO A 422 -4.76 1.83 23.44
N PHE A 423 -6.10 1.91 23.57
CA PHE A 423 -6.79 1.35 24.72
C PHE A 423 -6.52 -0.15 24.86
N PHE A 424 -6.63 -0.90 23.76
CA PHE A 424 -6.41 -2.35 23.75
C PHE A 424 -4.94 -2.71 24.05
N LEU A 425 -3.98 -1.97 23.49
CA LEU A 425 -2.55 -2.16 23.77
C LEU A 425 -2.23 -1.90 25.26
N TYR A 426 -2.74 -0.81 25.82
CA TYR A 426 -2.50 -0.48 27.23
C TYR A 426 -3.14 -1.50 28.17
N LYS A 427 -4.38 -1.93 27.89
CA LYS A 427 -5.10 -2.92 28.69
C LYS A 427 -4.47 -4.32 28.61
N CYS A 428 -4.17 -4.81 27.42
CA CYS A 428 -3.77 -6.21 27.21
C CYS A 428 -2.24 -6.40 27.14
N GLY A 429 -1.52 -5.41 26.56
CA GLY A 429 -0.06 -5.46 26.39
C GLY A 429 0.68 -4.92 27.62
N PHE A 430 0.54 -3.65 27.90
CA PHE A 430 1.26 -3.00 29.02
C PHE A 430 0.62 -3.27 30.39
N LYS A 431 -0.67 -3.59 30.43
CA LYS A 431 -1.48 -3.78 31.66
C LYS A 431 -1.49 -2.52 32.53
N GLU A 432 -1.68 -1.38 31.89
CA GLU A 432 -1.71 -0.05 32.48
C GLU A 432 -2.92 0.75 32.00
N HIS A 433 -3.18 1.91 32.62
CA HIS A 433 -4.24 2.83 32.19
C HIS A 433 -3.82 3.63 30.96
N VAL A 434 -4.74 3.82 30.02
CA VAL A 434 -4.52 4.57 28.77
C VAL A 434 -4.34 6.09 28.96
N ASN A 435 -4.64 6.62 30.15
CA ASN A 435 -4.62 8.06 30.43
C ASN A 435 -3.26 8.71 30.13
N GLU A 436 -2.17 8.02 30.46
CA GLU A 436 -0.82 8.52 30.14
C GLU A 436 -0.62 8.71 28.65
N TYR A 437 -1.14 7.76 27.85
CA TYR A 437 -1.07 7.86 26.39
C TYR A 437 -1.81 9.10 25.87
N ILE A 438 -3.03 9.34 26.36
CA ILE A 438 -3.85 10.47 25.93
C ILE A 438 -3.15 11.79 26.24
N VAL A 439 -2.64 11.95 27.47
CA VAL A 439 -1.96 13.18 27.89
C VAL A 439 -0.69 13.45 27.08
N ARG A 440 0.13 12.43 26.87
CA ARG A 440 1.37 12.59 26.08
C ARG A 440 1.07 12.81 24.60
N LEU A 441 0.10 12.10 24.03
CA LEU A 441 -0.31 12.31 22.64
C LEU A 441 -0.81 13.75 22.45
N PHE A 442 -1.67 14.25 23.35
CA PHE A 442 -2.14 15.63 23.30
C PHE A 442 -0.99 16.64 23.34
N LYS A 443 0.00 16.42 24.22
CA LYS A 443 1.21 17.23 24.26
C LYS A 443 1.95 17.26 22.92
N TYR A 444 2.16 16.11 22.27
CA TYR A 444 2.81 16.05 20.96
C TYR A 444 2.00 16.77 19.88
N LEU A 445 0.67 16.63 19.89
CA LEU A 445 -0.20 17.35 18.95
C LEU A 445 -0.12 18.87 19.13
N VAL A 446 -0.04 19.34 20.38
CA VAL A 446 0.17 20.77 20.67
C VAL A 446 1.53 21.24 20.17
N LEU A 447 2.61 20.49 20.38
CA LEU A 447 3.94 20.83 19.83
C LEU A 447 3.94 20.89 18.30
N ILE A 448 3.24 19.96 17.64
CA ILE A 448 3.07 19.97 16.17
C ILE A 448 2.30 21.21 15.74
N ALA A 449 1.20 21.53 16.41
CA ALA A 449 0.39 22.72 16.08
C ALA A 449 1.21 24.01 16.22
N ILE A 450 1.97 24.14 17.30
CA ILE A 450 2.90 25.28 17.50
C ILE A 450 3.93 25.33 16.35
N ALA A 451 4.54 24.18 15.98
CA ALA A 451 5.49 24.13 14.89
C ALA A 451 4.87 24.56 13.55
N CYS A 452 3.66 24.07 13.25
CA CYS A 452 2.94 24.43 12.03
C CYS A 452 2.65 25.94 11.96
N VAL A 453 2.15 26.53 13.02
CA VAL A 453 1.82 27.98 13.08
C VAL A 453 3.09 28.82 12.97
N CYS A 454 4.11 28.53 13.80
CA CYS A 454 5.35 29.32 13.81
C CYS A 454 6.10 29.23 12.48
N VAL A 455 6.21 28.02 11.91
CA VAL A 455 6.93 27.86 10.62
C VAL A 455 6.12 28.43 9.47
N SER A 456 4.78 28.37 9.49
CA SER A 456 3.96 29.04 8.46
C SER A 456 4.16 30.56 8.52
N TRP A 457 4.20 31.15 9.71
CA TRP A 457 4.49 32.57 9.87
C TRP A 457 5.91 32.94 9.41
N LEU A 458 6.90 32.12 9.74
CA LEU A 458 8.28 32.31 9.25
C LEU A 458 8.39 32.16 7.75
N ASP A 459 7.70 31.22 7.16
CA ASP A 459 7.63 30.98 5.72
C ASP A 459 7.10 32.22 5.00
N ASP A 460 5.97 32.76 5.46
CA ASP A 460 5.37 33.99 4.89
C ASP A 460 6.29 35.21 5.03
N CYS A 461 7.13 35.28 6.07
CA CYS A 461 8.08 36.37 6.28
C CYS A 461 9.40 36.23 5.50
N LEU A 462 9.89 35.00 5.31
CA LEU A 462 11.23 34.74 4.77
C LEU A 462 11.22 34.40 3.28
N PHE A 463 10.16 33.75 2.79
CA PHE A 463 10.10 33.20 1.46
C PHE A 463 8.92 33.77 0.66
N SER A 464 9.17 34.79 -0.15
CA SER A 464 8.21 35.27 -1.17
C SER A 464 8.54 34.59 -2.50
N VAL A 465 8.37 33.25 -2.58
CA VAL A 465 8.76 32.49 -3.78
C VAL A 465 7.55 32.32 -4.71
N SER A 466 7.66 32.86 -5.92
CA SER A 466 6.78 32.50 -7.03
C SER A 466 7.29 31.22 -7.68
N ILE A 467 6.51 30.14 -7.60
CA ILE A 467 6.89 28.81 -8.12
C ILE A 467 6.46 28.72 -9.59
N HIS A 468 7.40 28.81 -10.51
CA HIS A 468 7.15 28.71 -11.96
C HIS A 468 7.80 27.48 -12.60
N SER A 469 8.75 26.84 -11.92
CA SER A 469 9.47 25.69 -12.44
C SER A 469 9.63 24.60 -11.38
N TYR A 470 9.94 23.37 -11.84
CA TYR A 470 10.31 22.29 -10.92
C TYR A 470 11.58 22.61 -10.10
N GLY A 471 12.50 23.43 -10.66
CA GLY A 471 13.70 23.88 -9.94
C GLY A 471 13.34 24.77 -8.76
N ASP A 472 12.47 25.78 -8.98
CA ASP A 472 11.98 26.67 -7.93
C ASP A 472 11.24 25.86 -6.84
N TRP A 473 10.38 24.92 -7.27
CA TRP A 473 9.65 24.05 -6.36
C TRP A 473 10.58 23.20 -5.49
N CYS A 474 11.61 22.56 -6.09
CA CYS A 474 12.58 21.75 -5.35
C CYS A 474 13.39 22.59 -4.34
N LEU A 475 13.82 23.78 -4.73
CA LEU A 475 14.56 24.67 -3.85
C LEU A 475 13.69 25.10 -2.67
N TYR A 476 12.47 25.57 -2.95
CA TYR A 476 11.52 25.96 -1.91
C TYR A 476 11.15 24.79 -1.00
N ALA A 477 10.90 23.59 -1.56
CA ALA A 477 10.62 22.40 -0.78
C ALA A 477 11.77 22.04 0.16
N LEU A 478 13.03 22.12 -0.30
CA LEU A 478 14.20 21.87 0.53
C LEU A 478 14.29 22.88 1.68
N GLN A 479 14.14 24.16 1.39
CA GLN A 479 14.20 25.23 2.39
C GLN A 479 13.11 25.07 3.46
N LEU A 480 11.87 24.85 3.03
CA LEU A 480 10.71 24.68 3.90
C LEU A 480 10.82 23.44 4.78
N LEU A 481 11.16 22.29 4.17
CA LEU A 481 11.31 21.04 4.91
C LEU A 481 12.47 21.07 5.91
N VAL A 482 13.58 21.70 5.57
CA VAL A 482 14.69 21.89 6.50
C VAL A 482 14.27 22.81 7.64
N LEU A 483 13.65 23.95 7.35
CA LEU A 483 13.15 24.89 8.35
C LEU A 483 12.18 24.20 9.33
N TYR A 484 11.17 23.51 8.80
CA TYR A 484 10.18 22.79 9.61
C TYR A 484 10.82 21.66 10.42
N SER A 485 11.69 20.86 9.79
CA SER A 485 12.34 19.74 10.47
C SER A 485 13.22 20.20 11.63
N VAL A 486 14.01 21.25 11.44
CA VAL A 486 14.89 21.79 12.51
C VAL A 486 14.06 22.41 13.62
N PHE A 487 13.08 23.24 13.28
CA PHE A 487 12.23 23.91 14.27
C PHE A 487 11.40 22.92 15.08
N SER A 488 10.70 22.00 14.41
CA SER A 488 9.88 20.97 15.08
C SER A 488 10.75 20.01 15.90
N PHE A 489 11.93 19.63 15.40
CA PHE A 489 12.87 18.81 16.17
C PHE A 489 13.33 19.52 17.46
N ALA A 490 13.63 20.80 17.39
CA ALA A 490 14.02 21.58 18.56
C ALA A 490 12.88 21.64 19.62
N LEU A 491 11.62 21.81 19.18
CA LEU A 491 10.46 21.79 20.06
C LEU A 491 10.26 20.42 20.74
N PHE A 492 10.36 19.34 19.96
CA PHE A 492 10.24 17.98 20.50
C PHE A 492 11.39 17.64 21.45
N PHE A 493 12.62 18.00 21.10
CA PHE A 493 13.81 17.79 21.94
C PHE A 493 13.74 18.58 23.26
N GLY A 494 13.30 19.83 23.21
CA GLY A 494 13.10 20.65 24.41
C GLY A 494 11.91 20.19 25.26
N GLY A 495 10.85 19.74 24.60
CA GLY A 495 9.58 19.41 25.22
C GLY A 495 9.49 18.03 25.87
N ASP A 496 10.27 17.02 25.45
CA ASP A 496 10.08 15.65 25.90
C ASP A 496 11.37 14.84 26.07
N GLU A 497 11.44 14.03 27.15
CA GLU A 497 12.57 13.14 27.43
C GLU A 497 12.72 12.01 26.39
N ALA A 498 11.61 11.53 25.82
CA ALA A 498 11.65 10.48 24.81
C ALA A 498 12.37 10.94 23.53
N ALA A 499 12.22 12.22 23.12
CA ALA A 499 12.95 12.79 22.00
C ALA A 499 14.46 12.85 22.27
N ARG A 500 14.86 13.24 23.49
CA ARG A 500 16.26 13.26 23.92
C ARG A 500 16.86 11.86 23.93
N SER A 501 16.15 10.89 24.50
CA SER A 501 16.56 9.50 24.58
C SER A 501 16.72 8.88 23.19
N CYS A 502 15.76 9.13 22.28
CA CYS A 502 15.80 8.72 20.90
C CYS A 502 17.06 9.24 20.18
N THR A 503 17.37 10.52 20.34
CA THR A 503 18.56 11.17 19.74
C THR A 503 19.86 10.54 20.25
N ILE A 504 19.97 10.27 21.55
CA ILE A 504 21.15 9.63 22.14
C ILE A 504 21.32 8.21 21.59
N ARG A 505 20.24 7.47 21.42
CA ARG A 505 20.26 6.12 20.84
C ARG A 505 20.73 6.13 19.40
N PHE A 506 20.24 7.04 18.55
CA PHE A 506 20.71 7.17 17.17
C PHE A 506 22.19 7.53 17.10
N LYS A 507 22.67 8.44 17.94
CA LYS A 507 24.11 8.76 18.04
C LYS A 507 24.94 7.55 18.43
N SER A 508 24.49 6.75 19.41
CA SER A 508 25.22 5.56 19.86
C SER A 508 25.31 4.47 18.79
N ILE A 509 24.28 4.31 17.96
CA ILE A 509 24.27 3.38 16.82
C ILE A 509 25.21 3.85 15.72
N ALA A 510 25.22 5.15 15.42
CA ALA A 510 26.11 5.74 14.41
C ALA A 510 27.60 5.62 14.79
N ILE A 511 27.91 5.76 16.08
CA ILE A 511 29.29 5.66 16.60
C ILE A 511 29.77 4.20 16.63
N LYS A 512 28.88 3.22 16.91
CA LYS A 512 29.26 1.78 16.91
C LYS A 512 29.48 1.22 15.50
N LYS A 513 29.10 1.92 14.45
CA LYS A 513 29.35 1.53 13.04
C LYS A 513 30.65 2.08 12.45
N LYS A 514 31.35 2.95 13.18
CA LYS A 514 32.73 3.35 12.90
C LYS A 514 33.68 2.51 13.77
#